data_b940a77f365130232066dedb09fda6ae
#
_entry.id   b940a77f365130232066dedb09fda6ae
#
_cell.length_a   1.000
_cell.length_b   1.000
_cell.length_c   1.000
_cell.angle_alpha   90.00
_cell.angle_beta   90.00
_cell.angle_gamma   90.00
#
_symmetry.space_group_name_H-M   'P 1'
#
loop_
_entity.id
_entity.type
_entity.pdbx_description
1 polymer ?
#
loop_
_entity_poly.entity_id
_entity_poly.type
_entity_poly.pdbx_seq_one_letter_code
_entity_poly.pdbx_strand_id
1 'polypeptide(L)'
;MGFGYTTGLTAIDYYLSDAAHVPHGSEHLFSETPWRLADAPFAVYRPGGGMGEPGPLPALRKGHVTFGTLTRGVRINRHTVRVWSEILHHVPGARLVVDSRNFADLALADALAARFAAHGIGRERLEIGYHSPPWDVMRGIDIGLDCFPHNSGTTLFESLY
;
A
#
# COMPACT_ATOMS: atom_id res chain seq x y z
N MET A 1 -2.86 5.23 15.15
CA MET A 1 -3.56 4.00 14.72
C MET A 1 -2.72 2.80 15.13
N GLY A 2 -3.26 1.86 15.89
CA GLY A 2 -2.59 0.60 16.22
C GLY A 2 -2.64 -0.38 15.04
N PHE A 3 -1.86 -1.43 15.12
CA PHE A 3 -2.00 -2.55 14.18
C PHE A 3 -3.26 -3.36 14.52
N GLY A 4 -3.88 -3.98 13.53
CA GLY A 4 -5.07 -4.83 13.69
C GLY A 4 -4.78 -6.19 14.33
N TYR A 5 -3.91 -6.24 15.33
CA TYR A 5 -3.47 -7.47 15.99
C TYR A 5 -3.68 -7.38 17.50
N THR A 6 -3.81 -8.54 18.13
CA THR A 6 -3.77 -8.65 19.60
C THR A 6 -2.50 -7.98 20.15
N THR A 7 -2.62 -7.40 21.34
CA THR A 7 -1.44 -6.92 22.08
C THR A 7 -0.66 -8.06 22.72
N GLY A 8 -1.29 -9.22 22.91
CA GLY A 8 -0.74 -10.36 23.64
C GLY A 8 -0.64 -10.13 25.15
N LEU A 9 -1.24 -9.05 25.66
CA LEU A 9 -1.15 -8.67 27.08
C LEU A 9 -2.43 -9.07 27.82
N THR A 10 -2.28 -9.80 28.91
CA THR A 10 -3.39 -10.19 29.80
C THR A 10 -3.92 -9.04 30.65
N ALA A 11 -3.22 -7.91 30.68
CA ALA A 11 -3.63 -6.71 31.43
C ALA A 11 -4.58 -5.80 30.63
N ILE A 12 -4.87 -6.15 29.36
CA ILE A 12 -5.80 -5.41 28.49
C ILE A 12 -7.03 -6.28 28.27
N ASP A 13 -8.19 -5.80 28.70
CA ASP A 13 -9.43 -6.56 28.65
C ASP A 13 -10.10 -6.53 27.28
N TYR A 14 -10.04 -5.39 26.58
CA TYR A 14 -10.78 -5.17 25.34
C TYR A 14 -9.89 -4.66 24.22
N TYR A 15 -10.19 -5.15 23.01
CA TYR A 15 -9.62 -4.66 21.75
C TYR A 15 -10.73 -4.02 20.91
N LEU A 16 -10.71 -2.69 20.79
CA LEU A 16 -11.71 -1.95 20.04
C LEU A 16 -11.49 -2.13 18.53
N SER A 17 -12.51 -2.57 17.82
CA SER A 17 -12.44 -2.88 16.39
C SER A 17 -13.83 -2.78 15.72
N ASP A 18 -13.95 -3.31 14.51
CA ASP A 18 -15.18 -3.56 13.79
C ASP A 18 -15.21 -4.99 13.21
N ALA A 19 -16.34 -5.39 12.65
CA ALA A 19 -16.52 -6.75 12.13
C ALA A 19 -15.72 -7.03 10.84
N ALA A 20 -15.33 -5.98 10.09
CA ALA A 20 -14.50 -6.14 8.90
C ALA A 20 -13.02 -6.36 9.28
N HIS A 21 -12.58 -5.67 10.34
CA HIS A 21 -11.21 -5.75 10.82
C HIS A 21 -10.94 -7.01 11.65
N VAL A 22 -11.89 -7.35 12.53
CA VAL A 22 -11.86 -8.57 13.36
C VAL A 22 -13.16 -9.34 13.11
N PRO A 23 -13.20 -10.22 12.09
CA PRO A 23 -14.38 -11.02 11.76
C PRO A 23 -14.84 -11.89 12.95
N HIS A 24 -16.13 -12.17 13.02
CA HIS A 24 -16.66 -13.13 13.99
C HIS A 24 -16.02 -14.50 13.78
N GLY A 25 -15.68 -15.17 14.88
CA GLY A 25 -14.96 -16.44 14.89
C GLY A 25 -13.43 -16.32 14.97
N SER A 26 -12.89 -15.10 14.90
CA SER A 26 -11.45 -14.85 15.05
C SER A 26 -11.04 -14.47 16.49
N GLU A 27 -11.97 -14.52 17.45
CA GLU A 27 -11.74 -14.17 18.86
C GLU A 27 -10.57 -14.95 19.47
N HIS A 28 -10.39 -16.19 19.08
CA HIS A 28 -9.32 -17.08 19.56
C HIS A 28 -7.89 -16.59 19.19
N LEU A 29 -7.76 -15.60 18.30
CA LEU A 29 -6.48 -15.01 17.92
C LEU A 29 -6.10 -13.83 18.81
N PHE A 30 -6.97 -13.45 19.75
CA PHE A 30 -6.77 -12.29 20.61
C PHE A 30 -6.66 -12.73 22.08
N SER A 31 -5.77 -12.08 22.82
CA SER A 31 -5.73 -12.18 24.30
C SER A 31 -6.82 -11.32 24.95
N GLU A 32 -7.26 -10.29 24.24
CA GLU A 32 -8.31 -9.36 24.63
C GLU A 32 -9.67 -9.83 24.10
N THR A 33 -10.76 -9.31 24.68
CA THR A 33 -12.10 -9.47 24.11
C THR A 33 -12.30 -8.45 22.98
N PRO A 34 -12.47 -8.87 21.72
CA PRO A 34 -12.74 -7.93 20.62
C PRO A 34 -14.08 -7.23 20.82
N TRP A 35 -14.03 -5.91 21.02
CA TRP A 35 -15.22 -5.06 21.09
C TRP A 35 -15.45 -4.42 19.72
N ARG A 36 -16.39 -4.99 18.95
CA ARG A 36 -16.72 -4.53 17.62
C ARG A 36 -17.74 -3.40 17.67
N LEU A 37 -17.43 -2.28 17.02
CA LEU A 37 -18.39 -1.20 16.80
C LEU A 37 -19.49 -1.70 15.88
N ALA A 38 -20.75 -1.52 16.28
CA ALA A 38 -21.89 -2.11 15.59
C ALA A 38 -22.16 -1.43 14.22
N ASP A 39 -22.13 -0.10 14.17
CA ASP A 39 -22.60 0.68 13.03
C ASP A 39 -21.56 1.70 12.52
N ALA A 40 -20.30 1.52 12.88
CA ALA A 40 -19.24 2.42 12.49
C ALA A 40 -17.93 1.67 12.21
N PRO A 41 -17.17 2.08 11.19
CA PRO A 41 -15.84 1.52 10.98
C PRO A 41 -14.91 1.92 12.13
N PHE A 42 -14.06 1.01 12.54
CA PHE A 42 -13.02 1.26 13.54
C PHE A 42 -12.02 2.33 13.07
N ALA A 43 -11.67 2.32 11.78
CA ALA A 43 -10.75 3.27 11.20
C ALA A 43 -11.49 4.24 10.28
N VAL A 44 -11.32 5.53 10.53
CA VAL A 44 -11.81 6.61 9.69
C VAL A 44 -10.62 7.41 9.21
N TYR A 45 -10.57 7.64 7.91
CA TYR A 45 -9.56 8.50 7.30
C TYR A 45 -10.21 9.83 6.90
N ARG A 46 -9.54 10.92 7.27
CA ARG A 46 -9.87 12.26 6.80
C ARG A 46 -8.68 12.75 5.98
N PRO A 47 -8.87 13.06 4.68
CA PRO A 47 -7.76 13.54 3.85
C PRO A 47 -7.19 14.83 4.41
N GLY A 48 -5.87 14.95 4.36
CA GLY A 48 -5.16 16.16 4.72
C GLY A 48 -5.37 17.27 3.69
N GLY A 49 -5.31 18.52 4.11
CA GLY A 49 -5.26 19.64 3.18
C GLY A 49 -4.04 19.54 2.26
N GLY A 50 -4.21 19.81 0.97
CA GLY A 50 -3.12 19.80 -0.01
C GLY A 50 -3.06 18.58 -0.93
N MET A 51 -3.90 17.58 -0.72
CA MET A 51 -4.04 16.48 -1.69
C MET A 51 -4.61 16.97 -3.03
N GLY A 52 -5.40 18.05 -3.01
CA GLY A 52 -6.05 18.61 -4.21
C GLY A 52 -7.25 17.77 -4.66
N GLU A 53 -7.84 18.18 -5.78
CA GLU A 53 -8.96 17.47 -6.38
C GLU A 53 -8.48 16.33 -7.28
N PRO A 54 -9.24 15.23 -7.38
CA PRO A 54 -8.97 14.17 -8.34
C PRO A 54 -8.92 14.71 -9.77
N GLY A 55 -7.91 14.32 -10.50
CA GLY A 55 -7.75 14.67 -11.92
C GLY A 55 -8.30 13.59 -12.85
N PRO A 56 -8.23 13.81 -14.18
CA PRO A 56 -8.52 12.76 -15.16
C PRO A 56 -7.50 11.63 -15.05
N LEU A 57 -7.90 10.42 -15.48
CA LEU A 57 -7.02 9.24 -15.47
C LEU A 57 -5.67 9.55 -16.13
N PRO A 58 -4.56 9.34 -15.41
CA PRO A 58 -3.21 9.60 -15.93
C PRO A 58 -2.91 8.89 -17.26
N ALA A 59 -3.42 7.67 -17.44
CA ALA A 59 -3.21 6.87 -18.64
C ALA A 59 -3.70 7.55 -19.92
N LEU A 60 -4.77 8.35 -19.84
CA LEU A 60 -5.30 9.10 -21.02
C LEU A 60 -4.27 10.11 -21.54
N ARG A 61 -3.44 10.66 -20.66
CA ARG A 61 -2.39 11.63 -21.02
C ARG A 61 -1.06 10.95 -21.30
N LYS A 62 -0.73 9.90 -20.53
CA LYS A 62 0.57 9.21 -20.61
C LYS A 62 0.64 8.16 -21.72
N GLY A 63 -0.52 7.66 -22.21
CA GLY A 63 -0.58 6.60 -23.19
C GLY A 63 -0.21 5.21 -22.64
N HIS A 64 -0.07 5.07 -21.33
CA HIS A 64 0.17 3.80 -20.65
C HIS A 64 -0.41 3.81 -19.25
N VAL A 65 -0.77 2.64 -18.74
CA VAL A 65 -1.23 2.46 -17.37
C VAL A 65 -0.05 2.59 -16.40
N THR A 66 -0.23 3.36 -15.35
CA THR A 66 0.71 3.48 -14.23
C THR A 66 0.14 2.78 -13.01
N PHE A 67 0.72 1.65 -12.64
CA PHE A 67 0.52 1.05 -11.33
C PHE A 67 1.36 1.79 -10.29
N GLY A 68 0.92 1.82 -9.03
CA GLY A 68 1.72 2.49 -8.02
C GLY A 68 1.44 2.09 -6.59
N THR A 69 2.41 2.35 -5.75
CA THR A 69 2.30 2.12 -4.31
C THR A 69 3.16 3.12 -3.53
N LEU A 70 2.63 3.54 -2.38
CA LEU A 70 3.35 4.37 -1.42
C LEU A 70 3.69 3.59 -0.13
N THR A 71 3.71 2.27 -0.23
CA THR A 71 4.00 1.41 0.90
C THR A 71 5.47 1.47 1.33
N ARG A 72 5.74 1.16 2.58
CA ARG A 72 7.13 1.06 3.06
C ARG A 72 7.88 -0.07 2.34
N GLY A 73 9.12 0.19 1.93
CA GLY A 73 9.95 -0.78 1.22
C GLY A 73 10.11 -2.12 1.93
N VAL A 74 10.10 -2.14 3.28
CA VAL A 74 10.18 -3.37 4.10
C VAL A 74 9.00 -4.32 3.88
N ARG A 75 7.86 -3.83 3.40
CA ARG A 75 6.67 -4.65 3.10
C ARG A 75 6.74 -5.32 1.74
N ILE A 76 7.56 -4.78 0.82
CA ILE A 76 7.71 -5.32 -0.53
C ILE A 76 8.57 -6.58 -0.47
N ASN A 77 7.95 -7.71 -0.17
CA ASN A 77 8.61 -8.99 -0.06
C ASN A 77 8.78 -9.68 -1.44
N ARG A 78 9.46 -10.84 -1.48
CA ARG A 78 9.70 -11.58 -2.74
C ARG A 78 8.42 -11.99 -3.47
N HIS A 79 7.37 -12.34 -2.72
CA HIS A 79 6.10 -12.75 -3.28
C HIS A 79 5.36 -11.56 -3.92
N THR A 80 5.37 -10.40 -3.26
CA THR A 80 4.85 -9.14 -3.80
C THR A 80 5.55 -8.78 -5.13
N VAL A 81 6.88 -8.83 -5.15
CA VAL A 81 7.66 -8.53 -6.39
C VAL A 81 7.28 -9.49 -7.51
N ARG A 82 7.16 -10.80 -7.23
CA ARG A 82 6.75 -11.79 -8.23
C ARG A 82 5.37 -11.47 -8.83
N VAL A 83 4.36 -11.24 -7.98
CA VAL A 83 2.99 -10.97 -8.42
C VAL A 83 2.91 -9.64 -9.20
N TRP A 84 3.58 -8.60 -8.73
CA TRP A 84 3.60 -7.33 -9.46
C TRP A 84 4.34 -7.44 -10.80
N SER A 85 5.36 -8.28 -10.88
CA SER A 85 6.01 -8.58 -12.17
C SER A 85 5.07 -9.31 -13.12
N GLU A 86 4.29 -10.28 -12.65
CA GLU A 86 3.26 -10.95 -13.43
C GLU A 86 2.21 -9.96 -13.96
N ILE A 87 1.74 -9.01 -13.13
CA ILE A 87 0.84 -7.93 -13.56
C ILE A 87 1.48 -7.12 -14.70
N LEU A 88 2.73 -6.71 -14.53
CA LEU A 88 3.43 -5.92 -15.54
C LEU A 88 3.63 -6.71 -16.86
N HIS A 89 3.83 -8.01 -16.82
CA HIS A 89 3.89 -8.84 -18.02
C HIS A 89 2.54 -8.93 -18.74
N HIS A 90 1.44 -8.99 -18.00
CA HIS A 90 0.09 -9.06 -18.59
C HIS A 90 -0.40 -7.71 -19.14
N VAL A 91 0.23 -6.60 -18.73
CA VAL A 91 -0.11 -5.25 -19.24
C VAL A 91 1.13 -4.65 -19.92
N PRO A 92 1.39 -4.97 -21.22
CA PRO A 92 2.52 -4.44 -21.94
C PRO A 92 2.51 -2.91 -21.97
N GLY A 93 3.68 -2.29 -21.75
CA GLY A 93 3.83 -0.84 -21.71
C GLY A 93 3.47 -0.21 -20.36
N ALA A 94 2.79 -0.89 -19.45
CA ALA A 94 2.53 -0.36 -18.12
C ALA A 94 3.81 -0.10 -17.33
N ARG A 95 3.74 0.87 -16.43
CA ARG A 95 4.84 1.23 -15.51
C ARG A 95 4.43 1.03 -14.06
N LEU A 96 5.42 0.88 -13.20
CA LEU A 96 5.23 0.77 -11.75
C LEU A 96 5.97 1.91 -11.05
N VAL A 97 5.23 2.68 -10.27
CA VAL A 97 5.75 3.70 -9.35
C VAL A 97 5.80 3.12 -7.95
N VAL A 98 6.94 3.20 -7.30
CA VAL A 98 7.12 2.85 -5.88
C VAL A 98 7.71 4.04 -5.17
N ASP A 99 6.89 4.76 -4.41
CA ASP A 99 7.31 5.94 -3.67
C ASP A 99 7.30 5.68 -2.17
N SER A 100 8.46 5.81 -1.55
CA SER A 100 8.59 5.63 -0.10
C SER A 100 9.91 6.22 0.39
N ARG A 101 9.89 6.74 1.63
CA ARG A 101 11.08 7.31 2.26
C ARG A 101 12.30 6.39 2.26
N ASN A 102 12.10 5.08 2.26
CA ASN A 102 13.20 4.12 2.16
C ASN A 102 14.01 4.30 0.86
N PHE A 103 13.38 4.75 -0.21
CA PHE A 103 14.00 4.89 -1.53
C PHE A 103 14.58 6.28 -1.80
N ALA A 104 14.68 7.14 -0.78
CA ALA A 104 15.62 8.25 -0.76
C ALA A 104 17.08 7.73 -0.79
N ASP A 105 17.31 6.52 -0.32
CA ASP A 105 18.56 5.78 -0.50
C ASP A 105 18.54 5.07 -1.86
N LEU A 106 19.38 5.53 -2.78
CA LEU A 106 19.48 4.98 -4.13
C LEU A 106 19.92 3.52 -4.15
N ALA A 107 20.73 3.08 -3.20
CA ALA A 107 21.14 1.68 -3.12
C ALA A 107 19.97 0.76 -2.83
N LEU A 108 19.02 1.20 -2.00
CA LEU A 108 17.77 0.45 -1.75
C LEU A 108 16.84 0.46 -2.97
N ALA A 109 16.77 1.58 -3.70
CA ALA A 109 15.99 1.66 -4.93
C ALA A 109 16.56 0.73 -6.01
N ASP A 110 17.87 0.70 -6.18
CA ASP A 110 18.55 -0.18 -7.12
C ASP A 110 18.43 -1.66 -6.73
N ALA A 111 18.53 -1.97 -5.45
CA ALA A 111 18.29 -3.31 -4.93
C ALA A 111 16.87 -3.80 -5.21
N LEU A 112 15.87 -2.93 -5.07
CA LEU A 112 14.49 -3.29 -5.45
C LEU A 112 14.36 -3.47 -6.96
N ALA A 113 14.94 -2.58 -7.77
CA ALA A 113 14.93 -2.72 -9.22
C ALA A 113 15.59 -4.02 -9.69
N ALA A 114 16.69 -4.42 -9.09
CA ALA A 114 17.36 -5.70 -9.38
C ALA A 114 16.46 -6.91 -9.09
N ARG A 115 15.61 -6.83 -8.05
CA ARG A 115 14.63 -7.89 -7.75
C ARG A 115 13.57 -8.01 -8.85
N PHE A 116 13.10 -6.90 -9.42
CA PHE A 116 12.20 -6.91 -10.58
C PHE A 116 12.89 -7.40 -11.86
N ALA A 117 14.16 -7.01 -12.06
CA ALA A 117 14.96 -7.49 -13.19
C ALA A 117 15.12 -9.01 -13.19
N ALA A 118 15.23 -9.65 -12.02
CA ALA A 118 15.24 -11.10 -11.88
C ALA A 118 13.93 -11.77 -12.36
N HIS A 119 12.85 -11.00 -12.50
CA HIS A 119 11.58 -11.43 -13.08
C HIS A 119 11.35 -10.87 -14.49
N GLY A 120 12.40 -10.36 -15.16
CA GLY A 120 12.32 -9.86 -16.53
C GLY A 120 11.69 -8.46 -16.69
N ILE A 121 11.55 -7.70 -15.63
CA ILE A 121 11.05 -6.32 -15.68
C ILE A 121 12.23 -5.36 -15.75
N GLY A 122 12.35 -4.66 -16.89
CA GLY A 122 13.42 -3.67 -17.12
C GLY A 122 13.26 -2.41 -16.26
N ARG A 123 14.41 -1.76 -15.98
CA ARG A 123 14.47 -0.55 -15.13
C ARG A 123 13.64 0.60 -15.69
N GLU A 124 13.48 0.68 -17.00
CA GLU A 124 12.69 1.69 -17.70
C GLU A 124 11.18 1.63 -17.41
N ARG A 125 10.73 0.51 -16.86
CA ARG A 125 9.34 0.32 -16.43
C ARG A 125 9.10 0.65 -14.96
N LEU A 126 10.16 1.01 -14.22
CA LEU A 126 10.12 1.22 -12.78
C LEU A 126 10.51 2.65 -12.44
N GLU A 127 9.66 3.33 -11.70
CA GLU A 127 9.95 4.60 -11.05
C GLU A 127 9.98 4.34 -9.54
N ILE A 128 11.19 4.30 -8.97
CA ILE A 128 11.40 3.99 -7.56
C ILE A 128 12.09 5.19 -6.93
N GLY A 129 11.45 5.80 -5.93
CA GLY A 129 11.98 7.01 -5.33
C GLY A 129 11.25 7.45 -4.06
N TYR A 130 11.45 8.72 -3.70
CA TYR A 130 10.79 9.36 -2.56
C TYR A 130 10.46 10.81 -2.85
N HIS A 131 9.20 11.17 -2.63
CA HIS A 131 8.69 12.53 -2.72
C HIS A 131 7.97 12.93 -1.43
N SER A 132 8.09 14.18 -1.05
CA SER A 132 7.39 14.72 0.12
C SER A 132 7.02 16.18 -0.13
N PRO A 133 5.73 16.53 -0.19
CA PRO A 133 4.59 15.61 -0.12
C PRO A 133 4.45 14.73 -1.39
N PRO A 134 3.79 13.55 -1.28
CA PRO A 134 3.71 12.60 -2.39
C PRO A 134 2.52 12.85 -3.34
N TRP A 135 1.81 13.96 -3.20
CA TRP A 135 0.51 14.17 -3.87
C TRP A 135 0.60 14.15 -5.41
N ASP A 136 1.68 14.71 -5.96
CA ASP A 136 1.88 14.70 -7.44
C ASP A 136 2.17 13.30 -7.96
N VAL A 137 2.90 12.50 -7.18
CA VAL A 137 3.14 11.09 -7.49
C VAL A 137 1.84 10.30 -7.46
N MET A 138 1.03 10.47 -6.42
CA MET A 138 -0.28 9.81 -6.29
C MET A 138 -1.20 10.14 -7.45
N ARG A 139 -1.31 11.41 -7.84
CA ARG A 139 -2.09 11.86 -9.01
C ARG A 139 -1.56 11.29 -10.34
N GLY A 140 -0.36 10.76 -10.35
CA GLY A 140 0.23 10.09 -11.49
C GLY A 140 -0.05 8.60 -11.59
N ILE A 141 -0.74 8.01 -10.62
CA ILE A 141 -1.05 6.58 -10.53
C ILE A 141 -2.48 6.34 -11.02
N ASP A 142 -2.67 5.37 -11.89
CA ASP A 142 -3.99 4.94 -12.36
C ASP A 142 -4.59 3.84 -11.47
N ILE A 143 -3.75 2.93 -10.99
CA ILE A 143 -4.16 1.78 -10.20
C ILE A 143 -3.20 1.60 -9.02
N GLY A 144 -3.73 1.73 -7.80
CA GLY A 144 -2.98 1.45 -6.58
C GLY A 144 -2.73 -0.04 -6.39
N LEU A 145 -1.49 -0.43 -6.10
CA LEU A 145 -1.13 -1.78 -5.69
C LEU A 145 -0.74 -1.79 -4.21
N ASP A 146 -1.15 -2.84 -3.51
CA ASP A 146 -0.77 -3.02 -2.12
C ASP A 146 -0.01 -4.31 -1.89
N CYS A 147 0.71 -4.36 -0.78
CA CYS A 147 1.52 -5.51 -0.39
C CYS A 147 0.71 -6.54 0.38
N PHE A 148 1.21 -7.75 0.41
CA PHE A 148 0.62 -8.84 1.20
C PHE A 148 1.72 -9.71 1.82
N PRO A 149 1.47 -10.37 2.96
CA PRO A 149 0.22 -10.40 3.74
C PRO A 149 -0.05 -9.11 4.54
N HIS A 150 0.92 -8.20 4.64
CA HIS A 150 0.82 -6.97 5.41
C HIS A 150 0.54 -5.79 4.49
N ASN A 151 -0.73 -5.41 4.40
CA ASN A 151 -1.19 -4.27 3.59
C ASN A 151 -0.81 -2.91 4.19
N SER A 152 -0.98 -1.88 3.38
CA SER A 152 -0.85 -0.49 3.82
C SER A 152 -2.06 -0.08 4.68
N GLY A 153 -1.90 0.93 5.50
CA GLY A 153 -2.98 1.53 6.26
C GLY A 153 -3.36 2.89 5.66
N THR A 154 -2.83 3.96 6.22
CA THR A 154 -3.15 5.35 5.84
C THR A 154 -2.99 5.62 4.35
N THR A 155 -1.89 5.17 3.75
CA THR A 155 -1.63 5.37 2.32
C THR A 155 -2.63 4.65 1.40
N LEU A 156 -3.25 3.56 1.86
CA LEU A 156 -4.33 2.92 1.12
C LEU A 156 -5.57 3.83 1.07
N PHE A 157 -5.96 4.39 2.22
CA PHE A 157 -7.07 5.36 2.27
C PHE A 157 -6.77 6.61 1.45
N GLU A 158 -5.54 7.11 1.48
CA GLU A 158 -5.11 8.24 0.65
C GLU A 158 -5.24 7.93 -0.84
N SER A 159 -4.97 6.69 -1.25
CA SER A 159 -5.09 6.26 -2.65
C SER A 159 -6.54 6.07 -3.11
N LEU A 160 -7.49 5.92 -2.18
CA LEU A 160 -8.92 5.78 -2.47
C LEU A 160 -9.66 7.13 -2.51
N TYR A 161 -9.03 8.19 -2.02
CA TYR A 161 -9.57 9.54 -2.00
C TYR A 161 -9.31 10.26 -3.32
#